data_05b19b32d1b5ab7499755264208665d6
#
_entry.id   05b19b32d1b5ab7499755264208665d6
#
_cell.length_a   1.000
_cell.length_b   1.000
_cell.length_c   1.000
_cell.angle_alpha   90.00
_cell.angle_beta   90.00
_cell.angle_gamma   90.00
#
_symmetry.space_group_name_H-M   'P 1'
#
loop_
_entity.id
_entity.type
_entity.pdbx_description
1 polymer ?
#
loop_
_entity_poly.entity_id
_entity_poly.type
_entity_poly.pdbx_seq_one_letter_code
_entity_poly.pdbx_strand_id
1 'polypeptide(L)'
;ELLPDSERAIEVDPRVTTTAHLEALAGLGFNRLSFGVQDFTPAVQEAIGRGQTFAQTKTLMEGARRVGFADGINLDLVYGLPLQTEATFRESLDLVTELRPDRLAIYSFAFVPWIRPNQKKIDEAALPHREAKMALYFAALEKLLDAGYEPIGMDHFALPGDELARAARAGRLDRNFMGYTVKPSNAMIAFG
;
A
#
# COMPACT_ATOMS: atom_id res chain seq x y z
N GLU A 1 -13.44 -7.44 24.98
CA GLU A 1 -12.38 -6.52 25.43
C GLU A 1 -11.18 -6.69 24.53
N LEU A 2 -10.60 -5.58 24.02
CA LEU A 2 -9.41 -5.62 23.18
C LEU A 2 -8.18 -5.84 24.08
N LEU A 3 -7.31 -6.75 23.67
CA LEU A 3 -6.05 -6.94 24.36
C LEU A 3 -5.13 -5.72 24.16
N PRO A 4 -4.28 -5.37 25.14
CA PRO A 4 -3.41 -4.19 25.04
C PRO A 4 -2.48 -4.20 23.83
N ASP A 5 -2.04 -5.38 23.39
CA ASP A 5 -1.13 -5.59 22.27
C ASP A 5 -1.86 -5.93 20.96
N SER A 6 -3.19 -5.76 20.88
CA SER A 6 -3.96 -6.01 19.66
C SER A 6 -3.49 -5.11 18.52
N GLU A 7 -3.35 -5.67 17.33
CA GLU A 7 -3.22 -4.87 16.10
C GLU A 7 -4.57 -4.21 15.78
N ARG A 8 -4.55 -2.90 15.60
CA ARG A 8 -5.69 -2.08 15.21
C ARG A 8 -5.30 -1.32 13.96
N ALA A 9 -5.69 -1.88 12.84
CA ALA A 9 -5.33 -1.36 11.52
C ALA A 9 -6.51 -0.64 10.87
N ILE A 10 -6.22 0.37 10.08
CA ILE A 10 -7.21 1.05 9.24
C ILE A 10 -6.57 1.46 7.91
N GLU A 11 -7.34 1.29 6.84
CA GLU A 11 -6.99 1.86 5.53
C GLU A 11 -7.55 3.27 5.43
N VAL A 12 -6.74 4.20 4.97
CA VAL A 12 -7.10 5.61 4.82
C VAL A 12 -6.88 6.08 3.39
N ASP A 13 -7.79 6.91 2.90
CA ASP A 13 -7.67 7.56 1.60
C ASP A 13 -7.04 8.95 1.79
N PRO A 14 -5.83 9.19 1.25
CA PRO A 14 -5.14 10.47 1.41
C PRO A 14 -5.91 11.68 0.86
N ARG A 15 -6.90 11.48 0.01
CA ARG A 15 -7.71 12.57 -0.56
C ARG A 15 -8.68 13.20 0.43
N VAL A 16 -9.11 12.42 1.42
CA VAL A 16 -10.16 12.84 2.40
C VAL A 16 -9.70 12.76 3.84
N THR A 17 -8.56 12.11 4.11
CA THR A 17 -8.01 12.00 5.45
C THR A 17 -7.31 13.30 5.85
N THR A 18 -7.56 13.77 7.06
CA THR A 18 -6.94 14.98 7.63
C THR A 18 -6.07 14.62 8.82
N THR A 19 -5.21 15.55 9.24
CA THR A 19 -4.42 15.39 10.47
C THR A 19 -5.30 15.15 11.70
N ALA A 20 -6.47 15.83 11.79
CA ALA A 20 -7.42 15.61 12.88
C ALA A 20 -7.97 14.18 12.89
N HIS A 21 -8.19 13.57 11.71
CA HIS A 21 -8.55 12.14 11.64
C HIS A 21 -7.43 11.26 12.18
N LEU A 22 -6.16 11.54 11.84
CA LEU A 22 -5.01 10.77 12.33
C LEU A 22 -4.85 10.88 13.85
N GLU A 23 -5.02 12.09 14.42
CA GLU A 23 -5.00 12.33 15.86
C GLU A 23 -6.11 11.55 16.58
N ALA A 24 -7.33 11.57 16.04
CA ALA A 24 -8.45 10.81 16.58
C ALA A 24 -8.19 9.29 16.54
N LEU A 25 -7.67 8.77 15.43
CA LEU A 25 -7.33 7.37 15.28
C LEU A 25 -6.25 6.94 16.28
N ALA A 26 -5.19 7.75 16.43
CA ALA A 26 -4.13 7.49 17.42
C ALA A 26 -4.71 7.49 18.85
N GLY A 27 -5.58 8.46 19.16
CA GLY A 27 -6.28 8.55 20.46
C GLY A 27 -7.19 7.36 20.76
N LEU A 28 -7.77 6.74 19.72
CA LEU A 28 -8.56 5.50 19.82
C LEU A 28 -7.69 4.25 19.89
N GLY A 29 -6.36 4.40 19.81
CA GLY A 29 -5.40 3.32 19.94
C GLY A 29 -5.18 2.53 18.64
N PHE A 30 -5.54 3.09 17.48
CA PHE A 30 -5.06 2.52 16.21
C PHE A 30 -3.53 2.63 16.16
N ASN A 31 -2.89 1.56 15.72
CA ASN A 31 -1.42 1.45 15.70
C ASN A 31 -0.85 1.07 14.33
N ARG A 32 -1.73 0.92 13.32
CA ARG A 32 -1.33 0.62 11.94
C ARG A 32 -2.22 1.37 10.96
N LEU A 33 -1.57 2.02 9.98
CA LEU A 33 -2.23 2.71 8.87
C LEU A 33 -1.82 2.10 7.54
N SER A 34 -2.77 1.93 6.63
CA SER A 34 -2.51 1.70 5.21
C SER A 34 -3.02 2.89 4.39
N PHE A 35 -2.15 3.41 3.52
CA PHE A 35 -2.49 4.48 2.59
C PHE A 35 -2.70 3.91 1.19
N GLY A 36 -3.93 3.97 0.69
CA GLY A 36 -4.24 3.59 -0.69
C GLY A 36 -3.73 4.66 -1.66
N VAL A 37 -2.54 4.49 -2.22
CA VAL A 37 -1.92 5.42 -3.19
C VAL A 37 -2.18 5.01 -4.64
N GLN A 38 -1.98 3.76 -4.95
CA GLN A 38 -2.10 3.09 -6.23
C GLN A 38 -1.00 3.48 -7.23
N ASP A 39 -0.81 4.77 -7.53
CA ASP A 39 0.21 5.35 -8.41
C ASP A 39 0.36 6.84 -8.11
N PHE A 40 1.47 7.46 -8.52
CA PHE A 40 1.64 8.93 -8.42
C PHE A 40 1.60 9.65 -9.77
N THR A 41 1.57 8.92 -10.88
CA THR A 41 1.51 9.50 -12.23
C THR A 41 0.16 10.19 -12.44
N PRO A 42 0.09 11.50 -12.75
CA PRO A 42 -1.17 12.23 -12.89
C PRO A 42 -2.13 11.60 -13.90
N ALA A 43 -1.64 11.20 -15.09
CA ALA A 43 -2.47 10.57 -16.12
C ALA A 43 -3.07 9.23 -15.65
N VAL A 44 -2.31 8.42 -14.92
CA VAL A 44 -2.79 7.15 -14.33
C VAL A 44 -3.83 7.43 -13.25
N GLN A 45 -3.60 8.40 -12.38
CA GLN A 45 -4.52 8.83 -11.34
C GLN A 45 -5.87 9.28 -11.93
N GLU A 46 -5.85 10.08 -13.01
CA GLU A 46 -7.03 10.52 -13.70
C GLU A 46 -7.79 9.34 -14.33
N ALA A 47 -7.07 8.44 -15.00
CA ALA A 47 -7.68 7.27 -15.65
C ALA A 47 -8.40 6.32 -14.68
N ILE A 48 -7.98 6.27 -13.41
CA ILE A 48 -8.64 5.49 -12.35
C ILE A 48 -9.61 6.32 -11.48
N GLY A 49 -9.86 7.58 -11.85
CA GLY A 49 -10.79 8.47 -11.14
C GLY A 49 -10.29 8.90 -9.76
N ARG A 50 -8.97 9.01 -9.58
CA ARG A 50 -8.34 9.55 -8.39
C ARG A 50 -7.71 10.91 -8.72
N GLY A 51 -7.40 11.70 -7.75
CA GLY A 51 -6.77 13.00 -7.95
C GLY A 51 -5.82 13.29 -6.79
N GLN A 52 -5.05 12.29 -6.40
CA GLN A 52 -4.16 12.33 -5.25
C GLN A 52 -2.77 12.78 -5.68
N THR A 53 -2.21 13.74 -4.97
CA THR A 53 -0.84 14.20 -5.22
C THR A 53 0.15 13.57 -4.25
N PHE A 54 1.42 13.52 -4.67
CA PHE A 54 2.53 13.13 -3.79
C PHE A 54 2.62 14.01 -2.54
N ALA A 55 2.47 15.34 -2.71
CA ALA A 55 2.56 16.29 -1.60
C ALA A 55 1.48 16.04 -0.52
N GLN A 56 0.25 15.69 -0.93
CA GLN A 56 -0.82 15.33 0.01
C GLN A 56 -0.45 14.08 0.80
N THR A 57 0.00 13.03 0.12
CA THR A 57 0.42 11.78 0.76
C THR A 57 1.58 12.01 1.72
N LYS A 58 2.61 12.76 1.30
CA LYS A 58 3.77 13.10 2.13
C LYS A 58 3.35 13.81 3.41
N THR A 59 2.54 14.86 3.29
CA THR A 59 2.04 15.63 4.45
C THR A 59 1.30 14.74 5.45
N LEU A 60 0.44 13.84 4.95
CA LEU A 60 -0.31 12.92 5.80
C LEU A 60 0.59 11.86 6.47
N MET A 61 1.54 11.29 5.74
CA MET A 61 2.49 10.32 6.32
C MET A 61 3.36 10.95 7.40
N GLU A 62 3.87 12.17 7.16
CA GLU A 62 4.61 12.93 8.17
C GLU A 62 3.72 13.24 9.39
N GLY A 63 2.45 13.59 9.15
CA GLY A 63 1.44 13.77 10.19
C GLY A 63 1.23 12.50 10.99
N ALA A 64 1.04 11.36 10.33
CA ALA A 64 0.85 10.07 10.96
C ALA A 64 2.03 9.70 11.89
N ARG A 65 3.26 9.87 11.40
CA ARG A 65 4.45 9.61 12.23
C ARG A 65 4.51 10.51 13.47
N ARG A 66 4.13 11.77 13.36
CA ARG A 66 4.10 12.72 14.51
C ARG A 66 3.07 12.33 15.58
N VAL A 67 1.94 11.77 15.20
CA VAL A 67 0.87 11.40 16.14
C VAL A 67 0.98 9.98 16.69
N GLY A 68 2.04 9.24 16.33
CA GLY A 68 2.35 7.95 16.97
C GLY A 68 2.34 6.71 16.07
N PHE A 69 2.08 6.85 14.77
CA PHE A 69 2.23 5.72 13.82
C PHE A 69 3.69 5.62 13.34
N ALA A 70 4.63 5.45 14.28
CA ALA A 70 6.06 5.49 13.95
C ALA A 70 6.53 4.31 13.10
N ASP A 71 6.00 3.10 13.37
CA ASP A 71 6.48 1.83 12.80
C ASP A 71 5.33 1.01 12.16
N GLY A 72 4.26 1.67 11.74
CA GLY A 72 3.04 0.97 11.29
C GLY A 72 2.43 1.50 10.00
N ILE A 73 3.21 2.13 9.13
CA ILE A 73 2.70 2.72 7.89
C ILE A 73 2.94 1.79 6.71
N ASN A 74 1.84 1.39 6.07
CA ASN A 74 1.83 0.69 4.80
C ASN A 74 1.40 1.62 3.66
N LEU A 75 1.94 1.41 2.46
CA LEU A 75 1.51 2.04 1.23
C LEU A 75 1.06 0.97 0.24
N ASP A 76 -0.14 1.15 -0.32
CA ASP A 76 -0.67 0.27 -1.35
C ASP A 76 -0.45 0.89 -2.74
N LEU A 77 0.22 0.15 -3.60
CA LEU A 77 0.41 0.46 -5.01
C LEU A 77 -0.27 -0.60 -5.89
N VAL A 78 -0.57 -0.21 -7.12
CA VAL A 78 -1.14 -1.14 -8.10
C VAL A 78 -0.36 -1.03 -9.40
N TYR A 79 0.15 -2.16 -9.89
CA TYR A 79 0.76 -2.22 -11.22
C TYR A 79 -0.20 -2.82 -12.24
N GLY A 80 -0.06 -2.39 -13.50
CA GLY A 80 -0.94 -2.79 -14.59
C GLY A 80 -2.18 -1.91 -14.72
N LEU A 81 -2.15 -0.69 -14.20
CA LEU A 81 -3.18 0.33 -14.35
C LEU A 81 -3.21 0.91 -15.77
N PRO A 82 -4.33 1.52 -16.22
CA PRO A 82 -4.39 2.19 -17.51
C PRO A 82 -3.31 3.26 -17.65
N LEU A 83 -2.73 3.39 -18.84
CA LEU A 83 -1.66 4.34 -19.18
C LEU A 83 -0.35 4.19 -18.43
N GLN A 84 -0.24 3.21 -17.54
CA GLN A 84 0.98 2.97 -16.79
C GLN A 84 2.06 2.38 -17.70
N THR A 85 3.24 2.97 -17.68
CA THR A 85 4.44 2.48 -18.37
C THR A 85 5.53 2.16 -17.37
N GLU A 86 6.54 1.38 -17.77
CA GLU A 86 7.67 1.11 -16.88
C GLU A 86 8.36 2.40 -16.43
N ALA A 87 8.55 3.37 -17.33
CA ALA A 87 9.19 4.65 -17.01
C ALA A 87 8.40 5.43 -15.95
N THR A 88 7.09 5.64 -16.17
CA THR A 88 6.25 6.39 -15.22
C THR A 88 6.07 5.67 -13.90
N PHE A 89 6.05 4.33 -13.91
CA PHE A 89 5.96 3.56 -12.67
C PHE A 89 7.27 3.61 -11.87
N ARG A 90 8.44 3.61 -12.53
CA ARG A 90 9.73 3.85 -11.87
C ARG A 90 9.78 5.22 -11.19
N GLU A 91 9.27 6.27 -11.83
CA GLU A 91 9.14 7.60 -11.21
C GLU A 91 8.24 7.55 -9.96
N SER A 92 7.10 6.87 -10.03
CA SER A 92 6.23 6.65 -8.86
C SER A 92 6.94 5.88 -7.73
N LEU A 93 7.73 4.86 -8.07
CA LEU A 93 8.51 4.10 -7.10
C LEU A 93 9.63 4.93 -6.46
N ASP A 94 10.24 5.87 -7.19
CA ASP A 94 11.20 6.84 -6.62
C ASP A 94 10.54 7.68 -5.53
N LEU A 95 9.35 8.21 -5.80
CA LEU A 95 8.56 8.96 -4.83
C LEU A 95 8.16 8.11 -3.62
N VAL A 96 7.79 6.86 -3.85
CA VAL A 96 7.47 5.91 -2.76
C VAL A 96 8.69 5.64 -1.88
N THR A 97 9.86 5.43 -2.47
CA THR A 97 11.09 5.21 -1.71
C THR A 97 11.54 6.45 -0.94
N GLU A 98 11.25 7.66 -1.45
CA GLU A 98 11.43 8.93 -0.71
C GLU A 98 10.54 8.99 0.54
N LEU A 99 9.27 8.59 0.43
CA LEU A 99 8.33 8.53 1.57
C LEU A 99 8.76 7.51 2.63
N ARG A 100 9.47 6.47 2.22
CA ARG A 100 10.01 5.40 3.06
C ARG A 100 8.95 4.81 4.01
N PRO A 101 7.85 4.25 3.51
CA PRO A 101 6.90 3.53 4.34
C PRO A 101 7.56 2.30 4.99
N ASP A 102 6.99 1.81 6.08
CA ASP A 102 7.52 0.63 6.78
C ASP A 102 7.22 -0.65 5.99
N ARG A 103 6.08 -0.64 5.29
CA ARG A 103 5.60 -1.73 4.43
C ARG A 103 5.07 -1.20 3.10
N LEU A 104 5.06 -2.09 2.13
CA LEU A 104 4.46 -1.86 0.82
C LEU A 104 3.67 -3.09 0.41
N ALA A 105 2.50 -2.86 -0.19
CA ALA A 105 1.78 -3.87 -0.95
C ALA A 105 1.66 -3.39 -2.40
N ILE A 106 2.10 -4.22 -3.36
CA ILE A 106 2.14 -3.88 -4.79
C ILE A 106 1.25 -4.86 -5.55
N TYR A 107 -0.02 -4.53 -5.65
CA TYR A 107 -1.03 -5.41 -6.20
C TYR A 107 -1.06 -5.39 -7.73
N SER A 108 -1.33 -6.54 -8.32
CA SER A 108 -1.64 -6.66 -9.73
C SER A 108 -3.06 -6.17 -10.02
N PHE A 109 -3.22 -5.18 -10.90
CA PHE A 109 -4.55 -4.75 -11.33
C PHE A 109 -5.31 -5.89 -12.01
N ALA A 110 -6.54 -6.17 -11.52
CA ALA A 110 -7.46 -7.11 -12.13
C ALA A 110 -8.61 -6.34 -12.80
N PHE A 111 -8.67 -6.42 -14.13
CA PHE A 111 -9.77 -5.85 -14.89
C PHE A 111 -10.96 -6.81 -14.93
N VAL A 112 -11.99 -6.52 -14.12
CA VAL A 112 -13.17 -7.37 -13.93
C VAL A 112 -14.47 -6.53 -13.93
N PRO A 113 -14.76 -5.79 -15.04
CA PRO A 113 -15.86 -4.83 -15.09
C PRO A 113 -17.26 -5.45 -14.90
N TRP A 114 -17.38 -6.77 -15.07
CA TRP A 114 -18.60 -7.51 -14.78
C TRP A 114 -18.87 -7.73 -13.28
N ILE A 115 -17.80 -7.67 -12.44
CA ILE A 115 -17.91 -7.73 -10.96
C ILE A 115 -17.82 -6.34 -10.36
N ARG A 116 -16.98 -5.45 -10.94
CA ARG A 116 -16.71 -4.09 -10.48
C ARG A 116 -17.22 -3.07 -11.49
N PRO A 117 -18.48 -2.64 -11.41
CA PRO A 117 -19.08 -1.76 -12.44
C PRO A 117 -18.37 -0.43 -12.68
N ASN A 118 -17.67 0.11 -11.67
CA ASN A 118 -16.84 1.31 -11.82
C ASN A 118 -15.70 1.13 -12.82
N GLN A 119 -15.20 -0.09 -13.03
CA GLN A 119 -14.17 -0.38 -14.03
C GLN A 119 -14.68 -0.29 -15.48
N LYS A 120 -15.99 -0.23 -15.72
CA LYS A 120 -16.56 0.00 -17.07
C LYS A 120 -16.17 1.35 -17.69
N LYS A 121 -15.66 2.28 -16.86
CA LYS A 121 -15.16 3.58 -17.33
C LYS A 121 -13.70 3.52 -17.80
N ILE A 122 -13.01 2.42 -17.52
CA ILE A 122 -11.61 2.23 -17.92
C ILE A 122 -11.58 1.81 -19.38
N ASP A 123 -10.76 2.50 -20.18
CA ASP A 123 -10.45 2.06 -21.53
C ASP A 123 -9.53 0.82 -21.46
N GLU A 124 -10.05 -0.33 -21.89
CA GLU A 124 -9.30 -1.58 -21.91
C GLU A 124 -8.06 -1.51 -22.83
N ALA A 125 -8.12 -0.71 -23.91
CA ALA A 125 -6.99 -0.53 -24.81
C ALA A 125 -5.82 0.24 -24.17
N ALA A 126 -6.07 0.96 -23.07
CA ALA A 126 -5.04 1.68 -22.31
C ALA A 126 -4.34 0.80 -21.25
N LEU A 127 -4.79 -0.44 -21.08
CA LEU A 127 -4.16 -1.37 -20.13
C LEU A 127 -2.86 -1.95 -20.71
N PRO A 128 -1.79 -2.09 -19.90
CA PRO A 128 -0.56 -2.71 -20.36
C PRO A 128 -0.78 -4.20 -20.66
N HIS A 129 -0.25 -4.66 -21.79
CA HIS A 129 -0.25 -6.07 -22.17
C HIS A 129 0.59 -6.90 -21.20
N ARG A 130 0.50 -8.26 -21.33
CA ARG A 130 1.13 -9.20 -20.39
C ARG A 130 2.61 -8.92 -20.16
N GLU A 131 3.40 -8.72 -21.23
CA GLU A 131 4.85 -8.47 -21.13
C GLU A 131 5.13 -7.13 -20.44
N ALA A 132 4.39 -6.07 -20.79
CA ALA A 132 4.52 -4.77 -20.15
C ALA A 132 4.13 -4.84 -18.66
N LYS A 133 3.09 -5.59 -18.33
CA LYS A 133 2.67 -5.79 -16.95
C LYS A 133 3.72 -6.56 -16.12
N MET A 134 4.39 -7.54 -16.72
CA MET A 134 5.52 -8.23 -16.09
C MET A 134 6.72 -7.30 -15.89
N ALA A 135 7.02 -6.42 -16.87
CA ALA A 135 8.09 -5.43 -16.74
C ALA A 135 7.83 -4.48 -15.56
N LEU A 136 6.58 -4.03 -15.37
CA LEU A 136 6.19 -3.21 -14.21
C LEU A 136 6.48 -3.93 -12.87
N TYR A 137 6.13 -5.20 -12.76
CA TYR A 137 6.40 -5.98 -11.55
C TYR A 137 7.90 -6.10 -11.27
N PHE A 138 8.71 -6.42 -12.28
CA PHE A 138 10.15 -6.52 -12.12
C PHE A 138 10.81 -5.18 -11.82
N ALA A 139 10.32 -4.08 -12.40
CA ALA A 139 10.77 -2.73 -12.07
C ALA A 139 10.50 -2.40 -10.59
N ALA A 140 9.32 -2.78 -10.06
CA ALA A 140 9.03 -2.62 -8.65
C ALA A 140 9.94 -3.47 -7.76
N LEU A 141 10.10 -4.75 -8.10
CA LEU A 141 10.95 -5.67 -7.33
C LEU A 141 12.39 -5.14 -7.25
N GLU A 142 13.01 -4.82 -8.39
CA GLU A 142 14.36 -4.27 -8.48
C GLU A 142 14.47 -3.00 -7.62
N LYS A 143 13.59 -2.02 -7.83
CA LYS A 143 13.65 -0.73 -7.17
C LYS A 143 13.52 -0.84 -5.65
N LEU A 144 12.64 -1.70 -5.17
CA LEU A 144 12.43 -1.89 -3.74
C LEU A 144 13.59 -2.66 -3.08
N LEU A 145 14.16 -3.65 -3.76
CA LEU A 145 15.36 -4.34 -3.27
C LEU A 145 16.53 -3.35 -3.14
N ASP A 146 16.74 -2.51 -4.17
CA ASP A 146 17.79 -1.47 -4.17
C ASP A 146 17.57 -0.43 -3.05
N ALA A 147 16.30 -0.13 -2.72
CA ALA A 147 15.93 0.75 -1.61
C ALA A 147 16.03 0.07 -0.22
N GLY A 148 16.40 -1.20 -0.18
CA GLY A 148 16.62 -1.96 1.05
C GLY A 148 15.37 -2.57 1.66
N TYR A 149 14.29 -2.73 0.90
CA TYR A 149 13.14 -3.52 1.32
C TYR A 149 13.38 -5.01 1.11
N GLU A 150 12.82 -5.83 1.98
CA GLU A 150 12.80 -7.28 1.86
C GLU A 150 11.46 -7.75 1.29
N PRO A 151 11.44 -8.66 0.30
CA PRO A 151 10.21 -9.29 -0.15
C PRO A 151 9.72 -10.26 0.92
N ILE A 152 8.49 -10.05 1.37
CA ILE A 152 7.85 -10.89 2.39
C ILE A 152 7.18 -12.11 1.74
N GLY A 153 6.66 -11.88 0.55
CA GLY A 153 5.98 -12.88 -0.26
C GLY A 153 4.76 -12.28 -0.94
N MET A 154 4.34 -12.89 -2.05
CA MET A 154 3.31 -12.37 -2.94
C MET A 154 3.62 -10.90 -3.32
N ASP A 155 2.77 -9.99 -2.89
CA ASP A 155 2.77 -8.58 -3.27
C ASP A 155 3.37 -7.67 -2.16
N HIS A 156 3.89 -8.25 -1.07
CA HIS A 156 4.28 -7.51 0.13
C HIS A 156 5.79 -7.36 0.27
N PHE A 157 6.20 -6.16 0.67
CA PHE A 157 7.57 -5.78 0.99
C PHE A 157 7.61 -5.05 2.33
N ALA A 158 8.70 -5.18 3.06
CA ALA A 158 8.90 -4.49 4.33
C ALA A 158 10.36 -4.07 4.53
N LEU A 159 10.57 -3.01 5.31
CA LEU A 159 11.91 -2.65 5.76
C LEU A 159 12.46 -3.74 6.70
N PRO A 160 13.78 -3.97 6.73
CA PRO A 160 14.40 -5.02 7.54
C PRO A 160 14.07 -4.94 9.04
N GLY A 161 13.81 -3.73 9.55
CA GLY A 161 13.41 -3.47 10.93
C GLY A 161 11.94 -3.74 11.23
N ASP A 162 11.11 -3.94 10.24
CA ASP A 162 9.68 -4.23 10.43
C ASP A 162 9.45 -5.63 11.01
N GLU A 163 8.38 -5.79 11.76
CA GLU A 163 8.06 -7.08 12.40
C GLU A 163 7.74 -8.19 11.38
N LEU A 164 7.15 -7.85 10.20
CA LEU A 164 6.91 -8.84 9.14
C LEU A 164 8.23 -9.37 8.58
N ALA A 165 9.21 -8.50 8.31
CA ALA A 165 10.52 -8.91 7.81
C ALA A 165 11.26 -9.77 8.85
N ARG A 166 11.20 -9.37 10.13
CA ARG A 166 11.77 -10.18 11.23
C ARG A 166 11.09 -11.54 11.35
N ALA A 167 9.77 -11.59 11.25
CA ALA A 167 9.01 -12.84 11.33
C ALA A 167 9.29 -13.75 10.11
N ALA A 168 9.38 -13.16 8.92
CA ALA A 168 9.74 -13.88 7.69
C ALA A 168 11.09 -14.60 7.83
N ARG A 169 12.13 -13.86 8.24
CA ARG A 169 13.47 -14.43 8.48
C ARG A 169 13.47 -15.51 9.56
N ALA A 170 12.59 -15.41 10.54
CA ALA A 170 12.46 -16.37 11.63
C ALA A 170 11.53 -17.57 11.31
N GLY A 171 10.94 -17.62 10.09
CA GLY A 171 9.99 -18.66 9.72
C GLY A 171 8.70 -18.64 10.54
N ARG A 172 8.27 -17.49 11.02
CA ARG A 172 7.11 -17.30 11.92
C ARG A 172 6.02 -16.42 11.32
N LEU A 173 5.96 -16.34 9.99
CA LEU A 173 4.85 -15.68 9.32
C LEU A 173 3.61 -16.54 9.34
N ASP A 174 2.51 -15.96 9.73
CA ASP A 174 1.18 -16.49 9.53
C ASP A 174 0.50 -15.79 8.35
N ARG A 175 -0.57 -16.37 7.84
CA ARG A 175 -1.37 -15.81 6.78
C ARG A 175 -2.86 -15.94 7.09
N ASN A 176 -3.57 -14.84 6.93
CA ASN A 176 -5.02 -14.80 6.93
C ASN A 176 -5.55 -14.34 5.56
N PHE A 177 -6.84 -14.07 5.42
CA PHE A 177 -7.42 -13.65 4.15
C PHE A 177 -7.00 -12.22 3.74
N MET A 178 -6.51 -11.39 4.67
CA MET A 178 -6.02 -10.03 4.40
C MET A 178 -4.56 -10.01 3.94
N GLY A 179 -3.80 -11.08 4.18
CA GLY A 179 -2.38 -11.15 3.82
C GLY A 179 -1.53 -11.79 4.91
N TYR A 180 -0.26 -11.38 4.98
CA TYR A 180 0.68 -11.86 5.98
C TYR A 180 0.51 -11.14 7.32
N THR A 181 0.65 -11.87 8.41
CA THR A 181 0.60 -11.37 9.78
C THR A 181 1.66 -12.05 10.63
N VAL A 182 2.07 -11.39 11.71
CA VAL A 182 2.98 -11.94 12.72
C VAL A 182 2.25 -12.46 13.95
N LYS A 183 0.97 -12.17 14.05
CA LYS A 183 0.12 -12.56 15.17
C LYS A 183 -1.04 -13.41 14.65
N PRO A 184 -0.98 -14.74 14.77
CA PRO A 184 -2.15 -15.56 14.50
C PRO A 184 -3.26 -15.12 15.44
N SER A 185 -4.40 -14.72 14.88
CA SER A 185 -5.57 -14.36 15.66
C SER A 185 -6.66 -15.39 15.47
N ASN A 186 -7.29 -15.79 16.57
CA ASN A 186 -8.45 -16.70 16.54
C ASN A 186 -9.72 -16.00 16.04
N ALA A 187 -9.72 -14.67 16.01
CA ALA A 187 -10.84 -13.87 15.55
C ALA A 187 -10.34 -12.55 14.92
N MET A 188 -11.00 -12.16 13.85
CA MET A 188 -10.86 -10.85 13.22
C MET A 188 -12.23 -10.17 13.24
N ILE A 189 -12.30 -8.95 13.74
CA ILE A 189 -13.52 -8.13 13.74
C ILE A 189 -13.30 -6.99 12.77
N ALA A 190 -14.13 -6.94 11.73
CA ALA A 190 -14.13 -5.86 10.77
C ALA A 190 -15.28 -4.88 11.07
N PHE A 191 -15.00 -3.59 10.89
CA PHE A 191 -15.97 -2.49 10.99
C PHE A 191 -15.97 -1.73 9.67
N GLY A 192 -17.12 -1.52 9.06
CA GLY A 192 -17.28 -0.79 7.81
C GLY A 192 -18.23 -1.41 6.85
#